data_f10aac2a54effc4abde41e025945c0ac
#
_entry.id   f10aac2a54effc4abde41e025945c0ac
#
_cell.length_a   1.000
_cell.length_b   1.000
_cell.length_c   1.000
_cell.angle_alpha   90.00
_cell.angle_beta   90.00
_cell.angle_gamma   90.00
#
_symmetry.space_group_name_H-M   'P 1'
#
loop_
_entity.id
_entity.type
_entity.pdbx_description
1 polymer ?
#
loop_
_entity_poly.entity_id
_entity_poly.type
_entity_poly.pdbx_seq_one_letter_code
_entity_poly.pdbx_strand_id
1 'polypeptide(L)'
;MSNFISTADYDASIHAEILDQLLRKDSPSYDPQIVEICEDRAIAEMRSYLDKIYDCDKIFNANGSERHPLILMFALDITIYHIFCQHNPYKMSKIRQDRYDRAINWLKGVMNGDVTIDGAPRLPDDDLASNSRWQINASELRPTLL
;
A
#
# COMPACT_ATOMS: atom_id res chain seq x y z
N MET A 1 0.04 -6.94 13.51
CA MET A 1 1.36 -6.27 13.42
C MET A 1 2.09 -6.78 12.18
N SER A 2 2.37 -5.92 11.24
CA SER A 2 3.06 -6.30 10.01
C SER A 2 4.55 -6.02 10.14
N ASN A 3 5.39 -6.97 9.72
CA ASN A 3 6.84 -6.81 9.64
C ASN A 3 7.29 -6.43 8.22
N PHE A 4 6.37 -6.00 7.38
CA PHE A 4 6.66 -5.66 5.99
C PHE A 4 7.55 -4.42 5.86
N ILE A 5 7.35 -3.43 6.73
CA ILE A 5 8.18 -2.21 6.76
C ILE A 5 9.18 -2.31 7.90
N SER A 6 10.44 -2.03 7.63
CA SER A 6 11.51 -1.99 8.63
C SER A 6 11.97 -0.56 8.90
N THR A 7 12.64 -0.35 10.03
CA THR A 7 13.19 0.97 10.39
C THR A 7 14.16 1.50 9.33
N ALA A 8 14.96 0.61 8.73
CA ALA A 8 15.90 0.99 7.67
C ALA A 8 15.21 1.51 6.40
N ASP A 9 13.98 1.09 6.14
CA ASP A 9 13.23 1.57 4.98
C ASP A 9 12.85 3.05 5.13
N TYR A 10 12.57 3.49 6.35
CA TYR A 10 12.32 4.92 6.63
C TYR A 10 13.56 5.77 6.39
N ASP A 11 14.73 5.29 6.78
CA ASP A 11 15.99 6.02 6.55
C ASP A 11 16.26 6.24 5.06
N ALA A 12 15.87 5.29 4.23
CA ALA A 12 16.00 5.40 2.78
C ALA A 12 14.96 6.34 2.13
N SER A 13 13.83 6.55 2.78
CA SER A 13 12.69 7.27 2.21
C SER A 13 12.52 8.69 2.73
N ILE A 14 12.96 8.96 3.95
CA ILE A 14 12.86 10.27 4.61
C ILE A 14 14.25 10.73 5.01
N HIS A 15 14.51 12.03 4.88
CA HIS A 15 15.74 12.62 5.41
C HIS A 15 15.84 12.36 6.92
N ALA A 16 17.04 11.98 7.40
CA ALA A 16 17.28 11.59 8.79
C ALA A 16 16.76 12.60 9.82
N GLU A 17 16.88 13.90 9.54
CA GLU A 17 16.38 14.95 10.43
C GLU A 17 14.87 14.90 10.61
N ILE A 18 14.13 14.63 9.52
CA ILE A 18 12.67 14.51 9.55
C ILE A 18 12.26 13.25 10.29
N LEU A 19 12.98 12.16 10.06
CA LEU A 19 12.77 10.90 10.76
C LEU A 19 12.97 11.08 12.27
N ASP A 20 14.05 11.74 12.68
CA ASP A 20 14.32 12.04 14.08
C ASP A 20 13.22 12.86 14.74
N GLN A 21 12.67 13.84 14.03
CA GLN A 21 11.57 14.66 14.55
C GLN A 21 10.27 13.87 14.72
N LEU A 22 10.01 12.92 13.83
CA LEU A 22 8.78 12.11 13.85
C LEU A 22 8.88 10.91 14.77
N LEU A 23 10.07 10.28 14.87
CA LEU A 23 10.27 8.99 15.52
C LEU A 23 11.27 9.05 16.69
N ARG A 24 11.66 10.25 17.14
CA ARG A 24 12.66 10.42 18.19
C ARG A 24 12.14 9.90 19.53
N LYS A 25 12.86 8.93 20.10
CA LYS A 25 12.49 8.32 21.39
C LYS A 25 12.44 9.33 22.54
N ASP A 26 13.17 10.43 22.44
CA ASP A 26 13.22 11.49 23.44
C ASP A 26 12.13 12.56 23.26
N SER A 27 11.38 12.50 22.15
CA SER A 27 10.28 13.43 21.91
C SER A 27 9.05 13.02 22.72
N PRO A 28 8.39 13.96 23.41
CA PRO A 28 7.15 13.67 24.11
C PRO A 28 6.01 13.20 23.20
N SER A 29 6.16 13.41 21.89
CA SER A 29 5.20 12.94 20.87
C SER A 29 5.60 11.63 20.21
N TYR A 30 6.72 11.02 20.59
CA TYR A 30 7.12 9.71 20.06
C TYR A 30 6.30 8.60 20.70
N ASP A 31 5.59 7.89 19.89
CA ASP A 31 4.89 6.67 20.31
C ASP A 31 5.07 5.60 19.22
N PRO A 32 5.83 4.52 19.51
CA PRO A 32 6.03 3.45 18.55
C PRO A 32 4.72 2.77 18.15
N GLN A 33 3.70 2.81 19.00
CA GLN A 33 2.38 2.27 18.69
C GLN A 33 1.69 3.07 17.57
N ILE A 34 1.89 4.38 17.52
CA ILE A 34 1.34 5.22 16.45
C ILE A 34 1.94 4.84 15.11
N VAL A 35 3.25 4.58 15.06
CA VAL A 35 3.92 4.14 13.83
C VAL A 35 3.35 2.81 13.35
N GLU A 36 3.22 1.82 14.24
CA GLU A 36 2.59 0.54 13.92
C GLU A 36 1.16 0.70 13.40
N ILE A 37 0.37 1.51 14.05
CA ILE A 37 -1.00 1.80 13.63
C ILE A 37 -1.02 2.40 12.22
N CYS A 38 -0.11 3.33 11.93
CA CYS A 38 -0.01 3.93 10.60
C CYS A 38 0.43 2.92 9.54
N GLU A 39 1.36 2.02 9.87
CA GLU A 39 1.78 0.93 8.99
C GLU A 39 0.63 -0.03 8.71
N ASP A 40 -0.08 -0.45 9.74
CA ASP A 40 -1.22 -1.36 9.59
C ASP A 40 -2.34 -0.73 8.76
N ARG A 41 -2.61 0.57 8.95
CA ARG A 41 -3.58 1.31 8.14
C ARG A 41 -3.15 1.40 6.68
N ALA A 42 -1.88 1.68 6.41
CA ALA A 42 -1.35 1.76 5.05
C ALA A 42 -1.48 0.40 4.34
N ILE A 43 -1.11 -0.68 5.01
CA ILE A 43 -1.21 -2.03 4.45
C ILE A 43 -2.68 -2.42 4.23
N ALA A 44 -3.57 -2.13 5.17
CA ALA A 44 -4.99 -2.39 5.02
C ALA A 44 -5.59 -1.61 3.84
N GLU A 45 -5.20 -0.35 3.67
CA GLU A 45 -5.62 0.47 2.53
C GLU A 45 -5.14 -0.13 1.21
N MET A 46 -3.87 -0.53 1.12
CA MET A 46 -3.33 -1.18 -0.07
C MET A 46 -4.02 -2.52 -0.37
N ARG A 47 -4.26 -3.35 0.64
CA ARG A 47 -4.96 -4.62 0.49
C ARG A 47 -6.36 -4.42 -0.10
N SER A 48 -7.05 -3.35 0.28
CA SER A 48 -8.39 -3.06 -0.23
C SER A 48 -8.42 -2.85 -1.75
N TYR A 49 -7.32 -2.37 -2.34
CA TYR A 49 -7.19 -2.20 -3.79
C TYR A 49 -6.64 -3.46 -4.50
N LEU A 50 -5.76 -4.21 -3.84
CA LEU A 50 -4.99 -5.29 -4.47
C LEU A 50 -5.63 -6.68 -4.31
N ASP A 51 -6.46 -6.86 -3.30
CA ASP A 51 -6.95 -8.18 -2.86
C ASP A 51 -7.80 -8.91 -3.90
N LYS A 52 -8.31 -8.19 -4.88
CA LYS A 52 -9.12 -8.78 -5.96
C LYS A 52 -8.28 -9.61 -6.94
N ILE A 53 -7.03 -9.22 -7.17
CA ILE A 53 -6.18 -9.80 -8.23
C ILE A 53 -4.95 -10.48 -7.64
N TYR A 54 -4.38 -9.92 -6.57
CA TYR A 54 -3.10 -10.33 -6.01
C TYR A 54 -3.26 -11.05 -4.68
N ASP A 55 -2.32 -11.96 -4.40
CA ASP A 55 -2.24 -12.64 -3.10
C ASP A 55 -1.56 -11.73 -2.09
N CYS A 56 -2.36 -10.91 -1.42
CA CYS A 56 -1.88 -9.93 -0.46
C CYS A 56 -1.18 -10.57 0.75
N ASP A 57 -1.57 -11.78 1.16
CA ASP A 57 -0.90 -12.47 2.26
C ASP A 57 0.55 -12.79 1.90
N LYS A 58 0.80 -13.26 0.70
CA LYS A 58 2.18 -13.49 0.23
C LYS A 58 2.96 -12.20 0.06
N ILE A 59 2.32 -11.14 -0.44
CA ILE A 59 2.97 -9.83 -0.64
C ILE A 59 3.42 -9.24 0.69
N PHE A 60 2.51 -9.13 1.65
CA PHE A 60 2.77 -8.38 2.89
C PHE A 60 3.38 -9.21 4.02
N ASN A 61 3.45 -10.53 3.88
CA ASN A 61 4.20 -11.40 4.79
C ASN A 61 5.66 -11.61 4.36
N ALA A 62 6.05 -11.13 3.19
CA ALA A 62 7.44 -11.18 2.73
C ALA A 62 8.34 -10.29 3.59
N ASN A 63 9.59 -10.72 3.77
CA ASN A 63 10.59 -10.04 4.60
C ASN A 63 11.88 -9.80 3.82
N GLY A 64 12.61 -8.75 4.21
CA GLY A 64 13.93 -8.47 3.67
C GLY A 64 13.91 -8.28 2.15
N SER A 65 14.79 -8.97 1.45
CA SER A 65 14.94 -8.87 0.00
C SER A 65 13.81 -9.53 -0.81
N GLU A 66 12.96 -10.32 -0.16
CA GLU A 66 11.82 -10.96 -0.83
C GLU A 66 10.64 -10.01 -1.03
N ARG A 67 10.67 -8.85 -0.38
CA ARG A 67 9.63 -7.83 -0.52
C ARG A 67 9.68 -7.21 -1.92
N HIS A 68 8.51 -7.00 -2.51
CA HIS A 68 8.42 -6.33 -3.81
C HIS A 68 8.79 -4.83 -3.65
N PRO A 69 9.81 -4.34 -4.37
CA PRO A 69 10.35 -2.99 -4.14
C PRO A 69 9.34 -1.88 -4.44
N LEU A 70 8.53 -2.02 -5.47
CA LEU A 70 7.53 -1.02 -5.83
C LEU A 70 6.41 -0.94 -4.80
N ILE A 71 5.93 -2.09 -4.35
CA ILE A 71 4.89 -2.17 -3.32
C ILE A 71 5.41 -1.59 -2.01
N LEU A 72 6.67 -1.89 -1.64
CA LEU A 72 7.32 -1.34 -0.46
C LEU A 72 7.42 0.20 -0.55
N MET A 73 7.82 0.73 -1.69
CA MET A 73 7.91 2.17 -1.91
C MET A 73 6.57 2.87 -1.67
N PHE A 74 5.49 2.35 -2.24
CA PHE A 74 4.16 2.93 -2.05
C PHE A 74 3.62 2.71 -0.64
N ALA A 75 3.91 1.57 -0.01
CA ALA A 75 3.56 1.33 1.39
C ALA A 75 4.20 2.36 2.32
N LEU A 76 5.47 2.69 2.09
CA LEU A 76 6.18 3.74 2.82
C LEU A 76 5.57 5.12 2.59
N ASP A 77 5.28 5.49 1.36
CA ASP A 77 4.68 6.79 1.03
C ASP A 77 3.33 6.97 1.74
N ILE A 78 2.50 5.95 1.78
CA ILE A 78 1.19 5.97 2.44
C ILE A 78 1.38 6.02 3.97
N THR A 79 2.28 5.22 4.53
CA THR A 79 2.57 5.19 5.97
C THR A 79 3.07 6.55 6.45
N ILE A 80 4.02 7.14 5.75
CA ILE A 80 4.59 8.44 6.09
C ILE A 80 3.52 9.53 6.05
N TYR A 81 2.65 9.51 5.05
CA TYR A 81 1.50 10.42 4.97
C TYR A 81 0.63 10.30 6.22
N HIS A 82 0.28 9.09 6.64
CA HIS A 82 -0.52 8.87 7.84
C HIS A 82 0.19 9.33 9.11
N ILE A 83 1.50 9.13 9.23
CA ILE A 83 2.30 9.62 10.37
C ILE A 83 2.22 11.14 10.46
N PHE A 84 2.42 11.86 9.34
CA PHE A 84 2.32 13.31 9.31
C PHE A 84 0.91 13.79 9.68
N CYS A 85 -0.13 13.14 9.21
CA CYS A 85 -1.51 13.46 9.57
C CYS A 85 -1.77 13.35 11.07
N GLN A 86 -1.12 12.38 11.75
CA GLN A 86 -1.27 12.20 13.19
C GLN A 86 -0.47 13.23 14.00
N HIS A 87 0.78 13.48 13.61
CA HIS A 87 1.70 14.30 14.41
C HIS A 87 1.66 15.77 14.07
N ASN A 88 1.64 16.12 12.80
CA ASN A 88 1.71 17.53 12.41
C ASN A 88 1.17 17.77 11.00
N PRO A 89 -0.16 17.77 10.84
CA PRO A 89 -0.79 17.95 9.53
C PRO A 89 -0.45 19.30 8.88
N TYR A 90 -0.13 20.31 9.69
CA TYR A 90 0.20 21.66 9.20
C TYR A 90 1.60 21.77 8.60
N LYS A 91 2.50 20.83 8.90
CA LYS A 91 3.86 20.78 8.35
C LYS A 91 4.03 19.77 7.22
N MET A 92 2.96 19.18 6.75
CA MET A 92 3.04 18.26 5.63
C MET A 92 3.50 18.97 4.38
N SER A 93 4.62 18.53 3.80
CA SER A 93 5.13 19.10 2.56
C SER A 93 4.24 18.69 1.38
N LYS A 94 4.21 19.55 0.35
CA LYS A 94 3.52 19.22 -0.90
C LYS A 94 4.05 17.94 -1.53
N ILE A 95 5.37 17.68 -1.43
CA ILE A 95 5.98 16.47 -1.98
C ILE A 95 5.40 15.22 -1.32
N ARG A 96 5.18 15.23 0.00
CA ARG A 96 4.59 14.07 0.71
C ARG A 96 3.15 13.84 0.31
N GLN A 97 2.38 14.90 0.16
CA GLN A 97 1.01 14.80 -0.32
C GLN A 97 0.97 14.29 -1.77
N ASP A 98 1.82 14.80 -2.64
CA ASP A 98 1.91 14.36 -4.03
C ASP A 98 2.31 12.87 -4.13
N ARG A 99 3.21 12.41 -3.28
CA ARG A 99 3.59 10.99 -3.21
C ARG A 99 2.45 10.10 -2.75
N TYR A 100 1.69 10.54 -1.76
CA TYR A 100 0.49 9.83 -1.33
C TYR A 100 -0.53 9.75 -2.46
N ASP A 101 -0.82 10.86 -3.12
CA ASP A 101 -1.76 10.91 -4.25
C ASP A 101 -1.30 10.00 -5.40
N ARG A 102 0.00 9.98 -5.68
CA ARG A 102 0.59 9.08 -6.68
C ARG A 102 0.37 7.62 -6.30
N ALA A 103 0.60 7.26 -5.04
CA ALA A 103 0.40 5.89 -4.55
C ALA A 103 -1.07 5.46 -4.70
N ILE A 104 -2.02 6.31 -4.32
CA ILE A 104 -3.45 6.03 -4.43
C ILE A 104 -3.88 5.91 -5.90
N ASN A 105 -3.39 6.79 -6.77
CA ASN A 105 -3.68 6.72 -8.21
C ASN A 105 -3.15 5.44 -8.84
N TRP A 106 -1.95 5.02 -8.45
CA TRP A 106 -1.38 3.74 -8.88
C TRP A 106 -2.23 2.56 -8.41
N LEU A 107 -2.64 2.54 -7.15
CA LEU A 107 -3.51 1.50 -6.59
C LEU A 107 -4.85 1.42 -7.34
N LYS A 108 -5.45 2.56 -7.65
CA LYS A 108 -6.68 2.62 -8.46
C LYS A 108 -6.45 2.04 -9.86
N GLY A 109 -5.31 2.35 -10.48
CA GLY A 109 -4.92 1.78 -11.78
C GLY A 109 -4.79 0.27 -11.73
N VAL A 110 -4.19 -0.28 -10.68
CA VAL A 110 -4.09 -1.73 -10.47
C VAL A 110 -5.47 -2.35 -10.28
N MET A 111 -6.29 -1.76 -9.42
CA MET A 111 -7.65 -2.24 -9.15
C MET A 111 -8.51 -2.28 -10.42
N ASN A 112 -8.38 -1.27 -11.28
CA ASN A 112 -9.14 -1.15 -12.52
C ASN A 112 -8.58 -2.00 -13.66
N GLY A 113 -7.40 -2.60 -13.49
CA GLY A 113 -6.75 -3.41 -14.52
C GLY A 113 -5.87 -2.64 -15.49
N ASP A 114 -5.71 -1.33 -15.31
CA ASP A 114 -4.87 -0.49 -16.16
C ASP A 114 -3.38 -0.68 -15.92
N VAL A 115 -3.03 -1.11 -14.70
CA VAL A 115 -1.65 -1.33 -14.26
C VAL A 115 -1.50 -2.76 -13.76
N THR A 116 -0.43 -3.42 -14.18
CA THR A 116 -0.06 -4.76 -13.70
C THR A 116 1.21 -4.67 -12.87
N ILE A 117 1.25 -5.35 -11.74
CA ILE A 117 2.44 -5.41 -10.88
C ILE A 117 3.29 -6.59 -11.31
N ASP A 118 4.37 -6.32 -12.00
CA ASP A 118 5.30 -7.35 -12.47
C ASP A 118 6.00 -8.02 -11.27
N GLY A 119 5.99 -9.34 -11.25
CA GLY A 119 6.64 -10.13 -10.21
C GLY A 119 5.88 -10.28 -8.91
N ALA A 120 4.73 -9.66 -8.75
CA ALA A 120 3.90 -9.84 -7.56
C ALA A 120 3.08 -11.14 -7.63
N PRO A 121 2.94 -11.87 -6.52
CA PRO A 121 2.14 -13.10 -6.51
C PRO A 121 0.67 -12.79 -6.74
N ARG A 122 0.08 -13.47 -7.72
CA ARG A 122 -1.34 -13.33 -8.08
C ARG A 122 -2.16 -14.42 -7.40
N LEU A 123 -3.46 -14.13 -7.24
CA LEU A 123 -4.40 -15.15 -6.81
C LEU A 123 -4.48 -16.28 -7.83
N PRO A 124 -4.80 -17.53 -7.41
CA PRO A 124 -5.07 -18.64 -8.32
C PRO A 124 -6.18 -18.29 -9.33
N ASP A 125 -6.11 -18.86 -10.53
CA ASP A 125 -7.05 -18.58 -11.61
C ASP A 125 -8.52 -18.85 -11.22
N ASP A 126 -8.77 -19.83 -10.38
CA ASP A 126 -10.11 -20.14 -9.87
C ASP A 126 -10.70 -18.99 -9.06
N ASP A 127 -9.89 -18.35 -8.24
CA ASP A 127 -10.30 -17.18 -7.44
C ASP A 127 -10.55 -15.97 -8.32
N LEU A 128 -9.72 -15.77 -9.35
CA LEU A 128 -9.90 -14.70 -10.33
C LEU A 128 -11.20 -14.90 -11.13
N ALA A 129 -11.48 -16.11 -11.55
CA ALA A 129 -12.71 -16.46 -12.27
C ALA A 129 -13.95 -16.20 -11.41
N SER A 130 -13.89 -16.52 -10.12
CA SER A 130 -14.97 -16.24 -9.17
C SER A 130 -15.24 -14.74 -9.04
N ASN A 131 -14.19 -13.92 -8.99
CA ASN A 131 -14.31 -12.49 -8.86
C ASN A 131 -14.85 -11.80 -10.12
N SER A 132 -14.66 -12.41 -11.30
CA SER A 132 -15.12 -11.87 -12.58
C SER A 132 -16.40 -12.52 -13.09
N ARG A 133 -17.00 -13.38 -12.31
CA ARG A 133 -18.13 -14.23 -12.72
C ARG A 133 -19.29 -13.44 -13.35
N TRP A 134 -19.67 -12.33 -12.77
CA TRP A 134 -20.76 -11.52 -13.29
C TRP A 134 -20.44 -10.86 -14.64
N GLN A 135 -19.17 -10.54 -14.90
CA GLN A 135 -18.73 -10.00 -16.20
C GLN A 135 -18.84 -11.05 -17.30
N ILE A 136 -18.49 -12.29 -16.99
CA ILE A 136 -18.61 -13.42 -17.92
C ILE A 136 -20.08 -13.63 -18.29
N ASN A 137 -20.98 -13.62 -17.29
CA ASN A 137 -22.42 -13.79 -17.49
C ASN A 137 -23.00 -12.66 -18.38
N ALA A 138 -22.56 -11.41 -18.18
CA ALA A 138 -22.99 -10.29 -18.99
C ALA A 138 -22.56 -10.45 -20.46
N SER A 139 -21.39 -11.01 -20.70
CA SER A 139 -20.89 -11.28 -22.05
C SER A 139 -21.67 -12.38 -22.76
N GLU A 140 -22.11 -13.40 -22.03
CA GLU A 140 -22.90 -14.50 -22.57
C GLU A 140 -24.32 -14.08 -22.97
N LEU A 141 -24.87 -13.06 -22.34
CA LEU A 141 -26.20 -12.57 -22.63
C LEU A 141 -26.30 -11.79 -23.95
N ARG A 142 -25.21 -11.24 -24.45
CA ARG A 142 -25.19 -10.44 -25.69
C ARG A 142 -25.61 -11.22 -26.93
N PRO A 143 -25.14 -12.46 -27.18
CA PRO A 143 -25.54 -13.21 -28.36
C PRO A 143 -27.02 -13.60 -28.40
N THR A 144 -27.67 -13.71 -27.25
CA THR A 144 -29.07 -14.11 -27.16
C THR A 144 -30.06 -12.98 -27.44
N LEU A 145 -29.60 -11.75 -27.48
CA LEU A 145 -30.40 -10.57 -27.77
C LEU A 145 -30.46 -10.26 -29.27
N LEU A 146 -29.70 -10.96 -30.08
CA LEU A 146 -29.67 -10.83 -31.51
C LEU A 146 -30.59 -11.86 -32.16
#